data_612a582043148a85c78f7970fbf13300
#
_entry.id   612a582043148a85c78f7970fbf13300
#
_cell.length_a   1.000
_cell.length_b   1.000
_cell.length_c   1.000
_cell.angle_alpha   90.00
_cell.angle_beta   90.00
_cell.angle_gamma   90.00
#
_symmetry.space_group_name_H-M   'P 1'
#
loop_
_entity.id
_entity.type
_entity.pdbx_description
1 polymer ?
#
loop_
_entity_poly.entity_id
_entity_poly.type
_entity_poly.pdbx_seq_one_letter_code
_entity_poly.pdbx_strand_id
1 'polypeptide(L)'
;AELAQLLDFGDILDRPVGRLSGGQRRRIDIARALLHRPKILIFDEPTTGLDPQTRRLLWDVVTELRRKEKLTVFLTTHYMEEAADADYVILLDSGRVVGEGTPLALKNTYAGDHITLYGVEEAAVRALGRKYAPVQGGWRIEVENTREATKLILAQPALFTDYEITKGNMDDVFLAATGKKLHGGAEV
;
A
#
# COMPACT_ATOMS: atom_id res chain seq x y z
N ALA A 1 2.38 -10.74 30.53
CA ALA A 1 0.90 -10.63 30.50
C ALA A 1 0.44 -9.61 29.44
N GLU A 2 0.91 -8.36 29.48
CA GLU A 2 0.46 -7.26 28.56
C GLU A 2 0.66 -7.58 27.07
N LEU A 3 1.88 -8.00 26.65
CA LEU A 3 2.16 -8.37 25.27
C LEU A 3 1.39 -9.60 24.79
N ALA A 4 1.12 -10.55 25.69
CA ALA A 4 0.35 -11.74 25.34
C ALA A 4 -1.12 -11.39 25.05
N GLN A 5 -1.65 -10.45 25.80
CA GLN A 5 -3.01 -9.93 25.60
C GLN A 5 -3.09 -9.05 24.35
N LEU A 6 -2.09 -8.17 24.15
CA LEU A 6 -2.02 -7.26 23.02
C LEU A 6 -1.89 -7.97 21.67
N LEU A 7 -1.08 -9.04 21.63
CA LEU A 7 -0.82 -9.85 20.43
C LEU A 7 -1.69 -11.10 20.34
N ASP A 8 -2.69 -11.24 21.22
CA ASP A 8 -3.67 -12.33 21.22
C ASP A 8 -3.01 -13.73 21.15
N PHE A 9 -2.11 -14.02 22.08
CA PHE A 9 -1.50 -15.34 22.22
C PHE A 9 -1.49 -15.88 23.66
N GLY A 10 -2.35 -15.32 24.53
CA GLY A 10 -2.43 -15.73 25.93
C GLY A 10 -2.81 -17.20 26.12
N ASP A 11 -3.66 -17.72 25.24
CA ASP A 11 -4.18 -19.10 25.26
C ASP A 11 -3.16 -20.16 24.81
N ILE A 12 -2.04 -19.74 24.24
CA ILE A 12 -1.02 -20.66 23.71
C ILE A 12 0.33 -20.56 24.44
N LEU A 13 0.42 -19.80 25.54
CA LEU A 13 1.66 -19.61 26.29
C LEU A 13 2.32 -20.91 26.75
N ASP A 14 1.52 -21.92 27.12
CA ASP A 14 1.99 -23.22 27.58
C ASP A 14 2.19 -24.24 26.45
N ARG A 15 1.95 -23.86 25.20
CA ARG A 15 2.11 -24.77 24.05
C ARG A 15 3.56 -24.81 23.59
N PRO A 16 4.12 -25.99 23.30
CA PRO A 16 5.43 -26.10 22.68
C PRO A 16 5.48 -25.38 21.34
N VAL A 17 6.55 -24.62 21.08
CA VAL A 17 6.73 -23.82 19.84
C VAL A 17 6.54 -24.66 18.58
N GLY A 18 6.96 -25.93 18.59
CA GLY A 18 6.79 -26.83 17.46
C GLY A 18 5.34 -27.19 17.09
N ARG A 19 4.37 -26.91 17.98
CA ARG A 19 2.94 -27.13 17.77
C ARG A 19 2.17 -25.85 17.38
N LEU A 20 2.86 -24.74 17.23
CA LEU A 20 2.27 -23.46 16.88
C LEU A 20 2.15 -23.32 15.35
N SER A 21 1.07 -22.68 14.89
CA SER A 21 0.96 -22.25 13.50
C SER A 21 2.01 -21.18 13.16
N GLY A 22 2.24 -20.94 11.87
CA GLY A 22 3.16 -19.89 11.40
C GLY A 22 2.81 -18.51 11.98
N GLY A 23 1.53 -18.14 11.94
CA GLY A 23 1.03 -16.88 12.51
C GLY A 23 1.19 -16.79 14.02
N GLN A 24 0.94 -17.88 14.76
CA GLN A 24 1.15 -17.94 16.21
C GLN A 24 2.63 -17.76 16.56
N ARG A 25 3.53 -18.44 15.85
CA ARG A 25 4.98 -18.25 16.03
C ARG A 25 5.40 -16.81 15.76
N ARG A 26 4.91 -16.22 14.69
CA ARG A 26 5.24 -14.82 14.32
C ARG A 26 4.81 -13.83 15.41
N ARG A 27 3.60 -13.98 15.97
CA ARG A 27 3.13 -13.14 17.09
C ARG A 27 4.05 -13.25 18.31
N ILE A 28 4.52 -14.44 18.64
CA ILE A 28 5.47 -14.67 19.75
C ILE A 28 6.86 -14.08 19.45
N ASP A 29 7.37 -14.20 18.22
CA ASP A 29 8.64 -13.61 17.82
C ASP A 29 8.61 -12.07 17.94
N ILE A 30 7.51 -11.45 17.56
CA ILE A 30 7.29 -10.02 17.73
C ILE A 30 7.22 -9.65 19.21
N ALA A 31 6.47 -10.40 20.01
CA ALA A 31 6.42 -10.19 21.46
C ALA A 31 7.81 -10.26 22.08
N ARG A 32 8.61 -11.22 21.65
CA ARG A 32 10.00 -11.38 22.12
C ARG A 32 10.88 -10.20 21.77
N ALA A 33 10.76 -9.64 20.56
CA ALA A 33 11.49 -8.46 20.14
C ALA A 33 11.10 -7.21 20.96
N LEU A 34 9.85 -7.16 21.45
CA LEU A 34 9.30 -6.05 22.24
C LEU A 34 9.56 -6.13 23.74
N LEU A 35 10.01 -7.31 24.25
CA LEU A 35 10.21 -7.52 25.70
C LEU A 35 11.13 -6.48 26.34
N HIS A 36 12.14 -6.04 25.64
CA HIS A 36 13.15 -5.09 26.13
C HIS A 36 12.80 -3.62 25.86
N ARG A 37 11.57 -3.33 25.40
CA ARG A 37 11.09 -1.97 25.07
C ARG A 37 12.12 -1.21 24.22
N PRO A 38 12.49 -1.72 23.04
CA PRO A 38 13.48 -1.08 22.19
C PRO A 38 12.96 0.27 21.69
N LYS A 39 13.85 1.21 21.38
CA LYS A 39 13.49 2.46 20.68
C LYS A 39 13.36 2.26 19.18
N ILE A 40 14.04 1.28 18.61
CA ILE A 40 14.04 0.93 17.19
C ILE A 40 13.72 -0.55 17.08
N LEU A 41 12.75 -0.85 16.24
CA LEU A 41 12.33 -2.22 15.91
C LEU A 41 12.57 -2.44 14.41
N ILE A 42 13.30 -3.51 14.10
CA ILE A 42 13.62 -3.87 12.72
C ILE A 42 12.88 -5.17 12.39
N PHE A 43 12.07 -5.12 11.34
CA PHE A 43 11.35 -6.25 10.79
C PHE A 43 11.82 -6.56 9.37
N ASP A 44 12.15 -7.81 9.14
CA ASP A 44 12.42 -8.31 7.79
C ASP A 44 11.23 -9.16 7.34
N GLU A 45 10.48 -8.62 6.35
CA GLU A 45 9.25 -9.21 5.80
C GLU A 45 8.29 -9.76 6.87
N PRO A 46 7.79 -8.93 7.81
CA PRO A 46 7.11 -9.42 9.02
C PRO A 46 5.80 -10.16 8.73
N THR A 47 5.18 -9.93 7.60
CA THR A 47 3.84 -10.44 7.27
C THR A 47 3.83 -11.54 6.22
N THR A 48 5.01 -11.91 5.70
CA THR A 48 5.12 -12.99 4.70
C THR A 48 4.58 -14.30 5.26
N GLY A 49 3.65 -14.92 4.52
CA GLY A 49 2.99 -16.17 4.91
C GLY A 49 1.92 -16.03 5.99
N LEU A 50 1.56 -14.82 6.39
CA LEU A 50 0.43 -14.59 7.30
C LEU A 50 -0.88 -14.46 6.52
N ASP A 51 -1.96 -14.98 7.12
CA ASP A 51 -3.31 -14.71 6.66
C ASP A 51 -3.69 -13.22 6.85
N PRO A 52 -4.68 -12.69 6.11
CA PRO A 52 -5.04 -11.27 6.16
C PRO A 52 -5.45 -10.77 7.57
N GLN A 53 -6.11 -11.61 8.37
CA GLN A 53 -6.54 -11.25 9.72
C GLN A 53 -5.33 -11.11 10.65
N THR A 54 -4.40 -12.06 10.62
CA THR A 54 -3.17 -12.01 11.42
C THR A 54 -2.28 -10.84 11.01
N ARG A 55 -2.22 -10.52 9.71
CA ARG A 55 -1.50 -9.35 9.19
C ARG A 55 -2.07 -8.04 9.76
N ARG A 56 -3.40 -7.87 9.70
CA ARG A 56 -4.07 -6.69 10.25
C ARG A 56 -3.79 -6.54 11.75
N LEU A 57 -3.97 -7.61 12.53
CA LEU A 57 -3.69 -7.61 13.97
C LEU A 57 -2.25 -7.15 14.26
N LEU A 58 -1.27 -7.64 13.49
CA LEU A 58 0.12 -7.22 13.64
C LEU A 58 0.28 -5.72 13.47
N TRP A 59 -0.30 -5.14 12.41
CA TRP A 59 -0.18 -3.72 12.14
C TRP A 59 -0.93 -2.85 13.13
N ASP A 60 -2.07 -3.29 13.63
CA ASP A 60 -2.80 -2.62 14.71
C ASP A 60 -1.93 -2.51 15.97
N VAL A 61 -1.27 -3.61 16.36
CA VAL A 61 -0.37 -3.66 17.50
C VAL A 61 0.86 -2.78 17.29
N VAL A 62 1.52 -2.86 16.14
CA VAL A 62 2.70 -2.03 15.82
C VAL A 62 2.33 -0.55 15.85
N THR A 63 1.18 -0.17 15.30
CA THR A 63 0.69 1.20 15.29
C THR A 63 0.41 1.71 16.71
N GLU A 64 -0.22 0.88 17.54
CA GLU A 64 -0.48 1.22 18.94
C GLU A 64 0.82 1.43 19.74
N LEU A 65 1.79 0.54 19.56
CA LEU A 65 3.11 0.63 20.20
C LEU A 65 3.89 1.86 19.75
N ARG A 66 3.88 2.19 18.44
CA ARG A 66 4.48 3.41 17.92
C ARG A 66 3.93 4.64 18.63
N ARG A 67 2.60 4.70 18.78
CA ARG A 67 1.91 5.81 19.43
C ARG A 67 2.24 5.93 20.92
N LYS A 68 2.25 4.79 21.65
CA LYS A 68 2.45 4.76 23.11
C LYS A 68 3.92 4.93 23.52
N GLU A 69 4.82 4.23 22.85
CA GLU A 69 6.23 4.12 23.26
C GLU A 69 7.17 5.02 22.42
N LYS A 70 6.64 5.79 21.45
CA LYS A 70 7.42 6.56 20.47
C LYS A 70 8.45 5.68 19.74
N LEU A 71 8.05 4.48 19.41
CA LEU A 71 8.88 3.47 18.75
C LEU A 71 9.13 3.85 17.28
N THR A 72 10.38 3.75 16.85
CA THR A 72 10.72 3.79 15.42
C THR A 72 10.68 2.37 14.86
N VAL A 73 9.91 2.15 13.80
CA VAL A 73 9.83 0.86 13.13
C VAL A 73 10.48 1.00 11.75
N PHE A 74 11.48 0.17 11.51
CA PHE A 74 12.07 -0.05 10.19
C PHE A 74 11.64 -1.43 9.70
N LEU A 75 11.08 -1.52 8.50
CA LEU A 75 10.63 -2.79 7.95
C LEU A 75 11.04 -2.93 6.48
N THR A 76 11.31 -4.16 6.07
CA THR A 76 11.33 -4.53 4.67
C THR A 76 10.03 -5.22 4.30
N THR A 77 9.50 -4.94 3.12
CA THR A 77 8.29 -5.59 2.61
C THR A 77 8.27 -5.56 1.09
N HIS A 78 7.61 -6.53 0.50
CA HIS A 78 7.22 -6.54 -0.91
C HIS A 78 5.70 -6.30 -1.08
N TYR A 79 4.98 -6.08 0.01
CA TYR A 79 3.57 -5.72 -0.01
C TYR A 79 3.43 -4.19 -0.06
N MET A 80 3.00 -3.68 -1.21
CA MET A 80 2.89 -2.23 -1.44
C MET A 80 1.82 -1.56 -0.55
N GLU A 81 0.83 -2.33 -0.09
CA GLU A 81 -0.16 -1.88 0.90
C GLU A 81 0.50 -1.45 2.21
N GLU A 82 1.50 -2.20 2.68
CA GLU A 82 2.25 -1.87 3.91
C GLU A 82 3.12 -0.62 3.74
N ALA A 83 3.70 -0.45 2.55
CA ALA A 83 4.43 0.76 2.21
C ALA A 83 3.53 2.00 2.14
N ALA A 84 2.24 1.82 1.79
CA ALA A 84 1.28 2.91 1.73
C ALA A 84 0.97 3.55 3.09
N ASP A 85 1.11 2.78 4.17
CA ASP A 85 0.83 3.20 5.56
C ASP A 85 2.09 3.65 6.32
N ALA A 86 3.26 3.64 5.67
CA ALA A 86 4.52 4.08 6.27
C ALA A 86 4.64 5.61 6.31
N ASP A 87 5.40 6.16 7.25
CA ASP A 87 5.72 7.58 7.27
C ASP A 87 6.73 7.96 6.18
N TYR A 88 7.62 7.04 5.84
CA TYR A 88 8.66 7.22 4.83
C TYR A 88 8.99 5.88 4.16
N VAL A 89 9.20 5.90 2.86
CA VAL A 89 9.46 4.72 2.04
C VAL A 89 10.75 4.91 1.25
N ILE A 90 11.55 3.85 1.18
CA ILE A 90 12.71 3.73 0.30
C ILE A 90 12.45 2.59 -0.66
N LEU A 91 12.40 2.88 -1.95
CA LEU A 91 12.21 1.89 -3.01
C LEU A 91 13.57 1.36 -3.47
N LEU A 92 13.75 0.06 -3.35
CA LEU A 92 14.97 -0.62 -3.77
C LEU A 92 14.70 -1.51 -4.99
N ASP A 93 15.50 -1.36 -6.03
CA ASP A 93 15.55 -2.31 -7.15
C ASP A 93 17.00 -2.64 -7.50
N SER A 94 17.29 -3.92 -7.63
CA SER A 94 18.64 -4.41 -8.03
C SER A 94 19.77 -3.83 -7.17
N GLY A 95 19.54 -3.67 -5.85
CA GLY A 95 20.51 -3.15 -4.89
C GLY A 95 20.71 -1.63 -4.94
N ARG A 96 19.85 -0.89 -5.65
CA ARG A 96 19.92 0.58 -5.76
C ARG A 96 18.63 1.22 -5.26
N VAL A 97 18.76 2.40 -4.68
CA VAL A 97 17.60 3.25 -4.36
C VAL A 97 17.10 3.86 -5.66
N VAL A 98 15.84 3.55 -6.02
CA VAL A 98 15.18 4.08 -7.24
C VAL A 98 14.17 5.17 -6.94
N GLY A 99 13.79 5.33 -5.67
CA GLY A 99 12.92 6.41 -5.18
C GLY A 99 12.84 6.39 -3.67
N GLU A 100 12.60 7.55 -3.07
CA GLU A 100 12.40 7.67 -1.63
C GLU A 100 11.52 8.88 -1.29
N GLY A 101 10.80 8.81 -0.19
CA GLY A 101 9.93 9.89 0.27
C GLY A 101 8.72 9.40 1.06
N THR A 102 7.81 10.30 1.37
CA THR A 102 6.51 9.91 1.91
C THR A 102 5.68 9.20 0.84
N PRO A 103 4.78 8.27 1.21
CA PRO A 103 3.91 7.59 0.22
C PRO A 103 3.16 8.57 -0.68
N LEU A 104 2.67 9.68 -0.12
CA LEU A 104 1.98 10.71 -0.89
C LEU A 104 2.90 11.39 -1.91
N ALA A 105 4.13 11.74 -1.52
CA ALA A 105 5.10 12.34 -2.42
C ALA A 105 5.47 11.39 -3.57
N LEU A 106 5.69 10.12 -3.25
CA LEU A 106 6.00 9.08 -4.24
C LEU A 106 4.83 8.87 -5.21
N LYS A 107 3.59 8.78 -4.72
CA LYS A 107 2.38 8.68 -5.57
C LYS A 107 2.26 9.88 -6.52
N ASN A 108 2.44 11.09 -6.02
CA ASN A 108 2.38 12.30 -6.85
C ASN A 108 3.50 12.36 -7.90
N THR A 109 4.67 11.78 -7.61
CA THR A 109 5.82 11.81 -8.53
C THR A 109 5.75 10.72 -9.60
N TYR A 110 5.33 9.51 -9.24
CA TYR A 110 5.48 8.33 -10.09
C TYR A 110 4.16 7.75 -10.61
N ALA A 111 3.08 7.82 -9.83
CA ALA A 111 1.85 7.09 -10.16
C ALA A 111 0.78 7.96 -10.84
N GLY A 112 0.77 9.29 -10.56
CA GLY A 112 -0.31 10.15 -11.01
C GLY A 112 -1.66 9.79 -10.36
N ASP A 113 -2.71 10.46 -10.81
CA ASP A 113 -4.09 10.13 -10.43
C ASP A 113 -4.85 9.66 -11.68
N HIS A 114 -5.98 9.03 -11.49
CA HIS A 114 -6.83 8.56 -12.57
C HIS A 114 -8.26 9.04 -12.38
N ILE A 115 -8.95 9.36 -13.49
CA ILE A 115 -10.40 9.51 -13.51
C ILE A 115 -10.96 8.32 -14.29
N THR A 116 -11.84 7.55 -13.68
CA THR A 116 -12.63 6.55 -14.39
C THR A 116 -13.98 7.16 -14.72
N LEU A 117 -14.30 7.22 -16.02
CA LEU A 117 -15.59 7.67 -16.53
C LEU A 117 -16.44 6.47 -16.94
N TYR A 118 -17.68 6.47 -16.52
CA TYR A 118 -18.64 5.41 -16.82
C TYR A 118 -19.71 5.89 -17.81
N GLY A 119 -20.19 4.96 -18.66
CA GLY A 119 -21.31 5.22 -19.54
C GLY A 119 -21.06 6.25 -20.65
N VAL A 120 -19.81 6.53 -21.01
CA VAL A 120 -19.45 7.50 -22.04
C VAL A 120 -18.83 6.83 -23.26
N GLU A 121 -19.05 7.43 -24.43
CA GLU A 121 -18.48 6.99 -25.69
C GLU A 121 -16.98 7.30 -25.77
N GLU A 122 -16.20 6.41 -26.38
CA GLU A 122 -14.75 6.58 -26.56
C GLU A 122 -14.40 7.92 -27.25
N ALA A 123 -15.20 8.35 -28.22
CA ALA A 123 -14.95 9.60 -28.96
C ALA A 123 -14.92 10.82 -28.02
N ALA A 124 -15.79 10.85 -27.00
CA ALA A 124 -15.82 11.94 -26.03
C ALA A 124 -14.58 11.92 -25.13
N VAL A 125 -14.13 10.73 -24.72
CA VAL A 125 -12.89 10.59 -23.92
C VAL A 125 -11.66 10.96 -24.72
N ARG A 126 -11.59 10.54 -25.99
CA ARG A 126 -10.50 10.89 -26.92
C ARG A 126 -10.39 12.40 -27.13
N ALA A 127 -11.53 13.10 -27.16
CA ALA A 127 -11.57 14.57 -27.32
C ALA A 127 -10.92 15.31 -26.12
N LEU A 128 -10.76 14.67 -24.96
CA LEU A 128 -10.05 15.25 -23.81
C LEU A 128 -8.54 15.41 -24.05
N GLY A 129 -7.97 14.76 -25.07
CA GLY A 129 -6.55 14.83 -25.40
C GLY A 129 -5.61 14.27 -24.33
N ARG A 130 -6.10 13.35 -23.50
CA ARG A 130 -5.35 12.69 -22.43
C ARG A 130 -5.09 11.25 -22.78
N LYS A 131 -4.11 10.64 -22.11
CA LYS A 131 -3.95 9.18 -22.16
C LYS A 131 -5.13 8.52 -21.47
N TYR A 132 -5.69 7.52 -22.11
CA TYR A 132 -6.80 6.76 -21.57
C TYR A 132 -6.68 5.28 -21.94
N ALA A 133 -7.33 4.43 -21.14
CA ALA A 133 -7.43 3.01 -21.36
C ALA A 133 -8.84 2.51 -21.06
N PRO A 134 -9.33 1.47 -21.76
CA PRO A 134 -10.61 0.85 -21.46
C PRO A 134 -10.55 0.13 -20.11
N VAL A 135 -11.63 0.22 -19.33
CA VAL A 135 -11.87 -0.54 -18.11
C VAL A 135 -13.28 -1.11 -18.14
N GLN A 136 -13.62 -1.99 -17.21
CA GLN A 136 -14.95 -2.54 -17.13
C GLN A 136 -16.00 -1.44 -16.95
N GLY A 137 -16.87 -1.28 -17.93
CA GLY A 137 -17.97 -0.29 -17.90
C GLY A 137 -17.58 1.15 -18.23
N GLY A 138 -16.32 1.42 -18.61
CA GLY A 138 -15.91 2.80 -18.86
C GLY A 138 -14.48 2.98 -19.33
N TRP A 139 -13.93 4.15 -19.07
CA TRP A 139 -12.61 4.60 -19.51
C TRP A 139 -11.83 5.20 -18.36
N ARG A 140 -10.60 4.75 -18.17
CA ARG A 140 -9.66 5.32 -17.21
C ARG A 140 -8.78 6.35 -17.90
N ILE A 141 -8.77 7.57 -17.40
CA ILE A 141 -8.04 8.71 -17.91
C ILE A 141 -6.91 9.06 -16.94
N GLU A 142 -5.68 9.18 -17.44
CA GLU A 142 -4.53 9.60 -16.64
C GLU A 142 -4.56 11.12 -16.41
N VAL A 143 -4.34 11.54 -15.18
CA VAL A 143 -4.15 12.93 -14.76
C VAL A 143 -2.99 13.05 -13.80
N GLU A 144 -2.29 14.18 -13.79
CA GLU A 144 -1.10 14.35 -12.93
C GLU A 144 -1.44 14.31 -11.44
N ASN A 145 -2.57 14.88 -11.07
CA ASN A 145 -3.02 14.96 -9.67
C ASN A 145 -4.50 15.35 -9.59
N THR A 146 -5.08 15.25 -8.39
CA THR A 146 -6.49 15.56 -8.13
C THR A 146 -6.87 17.01 -8.51
N ARG A 147 -5.94 17.98 -8.43
CA ARG A 147 -6.21 19.37 -8.86
C ARG A 147 -6.45 19.45 -10.36
N GLU A 148 -5.69 18.70 -11.15
CA GLU A 148 -5.89 18.60 -12.59
C GLU A 148 -7.20 17.89 -12.91
N ALA A 149 -7.51 16.80 -12.22
CA ALA A 149 -8.79 16.11 -12.31
C ALA A 149 -9.96 17.09 -12.10
N THR A 150 -9.91 17.89 -11.03
CA THR A 150 -10.94 18.90 -10.72
C THR A 150 -11.08 19.93 -11.84
N LYS A 151 -9.97 20.43 -12.39
CA LYS A 151 -10.02 21.37 -13.51
C LYS A 151 -10.68 20.77 -14.74
N LEU A 152 -10.38 19.52 -15.06
CA LEU A 152 -10.95 18.82 -16.20
C LEU A 152 -12.46 18.63 -16.04
N ILE A 153 -12.91 18.22 -14.85
CA ILE A 153 -14.34 18.05 -14.52
C ILE A 153 -15.08 19.38 -14.65
N LEU A 154 -14.53 20.47 -14.09
CA LEU A 154 -15.15 21.78 -14.15
C LEU A 154 -15.21 22.36 -15.58
N ALA A 155 -14.26 21.99 -16.43
CA ALA A 155 -14.23 22.43 -17.84
C ALA A 155 -15.30 21.74 -18.69
N GLN A 156 -15.72 20.53 -18.34
CA GLN A 156 -16.68 19.74 -19.13
C GLN A 156 -17.68 18.98 -18.23
N PRO A 157 -18.45 19.67 -17.38
CA PRO A 157 -19.29 19.04 -16.37
C PRO A 157 -20.35 18.09 -16.95
N ALA A 158 -20.79 18.32 -18.18
CA ALA A 158 -21.77 17.47 -18.86
C ALA A 158 -21.20 16.07 -19.19
N LEU A 159 -19.88 15.93 -19.34
CA LEU A 159 -19.22 14.64 -19.60
C LEU A 159 -19.00 13.85 -18.30
N PHE A 160 -18.73 14.55 -17.21
CA PHE A 160 -18.39 13.94 -15.91
C PHE A 160 -19.63 13.78 -15.04
N THR A 161 -20.60 12.98 -15.48
CA THR A 161 -21.85 12.73 -14.75
C THR A 161 -21.75 11.50 -13.83
N ASP A 162 -20.99 10.48 -14.23
CA ASP A 162 -20.71 9.29 -13.45
C ASP A 162 -19.22 8.98 -13.55
N TYR A 163 -18.49 9.24 -12.47
CA TYR A 163 -17.03 9.10 -12.45
C TYR A 163 -16.48 8.82 -11.06
N GLU A 164 -15.28 8.27 -11.05
CA GLU A 164 -14.47 8.05 -9.86
C GLU A 164 -13.09 8.68 -10.03
N ILE A 165 -12.58 9.34 -9.00
CA ILE A 165 -11.18 9.79 -8.96
C ILE A 165 -10.40 8.85 -8.04
N THR A 166 -9.43 8.16 -8.59
CA THR A 166 -8.56 7.23 -7.87
C THR A 166 -7.13 7.77 -7.85
N LYS A 167 -6.56 7.89 -6.66
CA LYS A 167 -5.12 8.17 -6.54
C LYS A 167 -4.32 6.94 -6.93
N GLY A 168 -3.19 7.17 -7.58
CA GLY A 168 -2.23 6.11 -7.85
C GLY A 168 -1.86 5.35 -6.57
N ASN A 169 -1.67 4.05 -6.68
CA ASN A 169 -1.28 3.18 -5.58
C ASN A 169 0.25 3.02 -5.50
N MET A 170 0.75 2.33 -4.49
CA MET A 170 2.19 2.10 -4.33
C MET A 170 2.75 1.06 -5.31
N ASP A 171 1.91 0.17 -5.85
CA ASP A 171 2.31 -0.74 -6.94
C ASP A 171 2.63 0.05 -8.19
N ASP A 172 1.78 1.01 -8.57
CA ASP A 172 2.01 1.91 -9.71
C ASP A 172 3.31 2.72 -9.52
N VAL A 173 3.55 3.20 -8.29
CA VAL A 173 4.80 3.89 -7.93
C VAL A 173 6.01 3.02 -8.16
N PHE A 174 5.99 1.78 -7.64
CA PHE A 174 7.12 0.86 -7.75
C PHE A 174 7.42 0.51 -9.22
N LEU A 175 6.38 0.23 -10.00
CA LEU A 175 6.51 -0.10 -11.42
C LEU A 175 7.08 1.08 -12.21
N ALA A 176 6.57 2.29 -11.97
CA ALA A 176 7.07 3.48 -12.65
C ALA A 176 8.52 3.82 -12.25
N ALA A 177 8.84 3.74 -10.95
CA ALA A 177 10.19 4.02 -10.46
C ALA A 177 11.23 3.01 -10.94
N THR A 178 10.85 1.73 -11.14
CA THR A 178 11.72 0.66 -11.63
C THR A 178 11.77 0.56 -13.16
N GLY A 179 10.88 1.28 -13.87
CA GLY A 179 10.73 1.15 -15.33
C GLY A 179 10.13 -0.19 -15.77
N LYS A 180 9.60 -0.98 -14.84
CA LYS A 180 8.97 -2.28 -15.12
C LYS A 180 7.52 -2.05 -15.54
N LYS A 181 7.07 -2.74 -16.60
CA LYS A 181 5.65 -2.78 -16.97
C LYS A 181 4.97 -3.91 -16.19
N LEU A 182 3.71 -3.70 -15.78
CA LEU A 182 2.86 -4.81 -15.31
C LEU A 182 2.80 -5.86 -16.43
N HIS A 183 3.41 -7.02 -16.22
CA HIS A 183 3.18 -8.18 -17.06
C HIS A 183 1.82 -8.75 -16.66
N GLY A 184 0.75 -8.29 -17.32
CA GLY A 184 -0.60 -8.73 -16.99
C GLY A 184 -1.72 -8.02 -17.76
N GLY A 185 -1.44 -7.50 -18.94
CA GLY A 185 -2.46 -7.17 -19.93
C GLY A 185 -2.21 -8.10 -21.13
N ALA A 186 -3.04 -9.11 -21.29
CA ALA A 186 -3.00 -9.94 -22.48
C ALA A 186 -3.05 -9.05 -23.73
N GLU A 187 -2.01 -9.13 -24.56
CA GLU A 187 -2.13 -8.79 -25.97
C GLU A 187 -3.19 -9.72 -26.57
N VAL A 188 -4.33 -9.17 -26.96
CA VAL A 188 -5.25 -9.77 -27.90
C VAL A 188 -5.44 -8.78 -29.03
#